data_9b88a950d5e104b0b0e7a7f3e87eaefc
#
_entry.id   9b88a950d5e104b0b0e7a7f3e87eaefc
#
_cell.length_a   1.000
_cell.length_b   1.000
_cell.length_c   1.000
_cell.angle_alpha   90.00
_cell.angle_beta   90.00
_cell.angle_gamma   90.00
#
_symmetry.space_group_name_H-M   'P 1'
#
loop_
_entity.id
_entity.type
_entity.pdbx_description
1 polymer ?
#
loop_
_entity_poly.entity_id
_entity_poly.type
_entity_poly.pdbx_seq_one_letter_code
_entity_poly.pdbx_strand_id
1 'polypeptide(L)' 'MTNTYDKELNTKVSFLFPKVLTERMDELSVRIGVSRSQLLRKSTQEYLNFLENEYQRNNTQPV' A
#
# COMPACT_ATOMS: atom_id res chain seq x y z
N MET A 1 -16.21 15.16 9.82
CA MET A 1 -15.60 15.42 9.67
C MET A 1 -14.89 15.01 8.92
N THR A 2 -14.20 15.06 8.87
CA THR A 2 -13.54 14.48 8.20
C THR A 2 -13.68 14.50 6.86
N ASN A 3 -14.59 14.98 6.26
CA ASN A 3 -14.73 14.91 4.91
C ASN A 3 -13.73 15.69 4.13
N THR A 4 -13.33 16.85 4.62
CA THR A 4 -12.28 17.59 3.97
C THR A 4 -10.99 16.81 3.99
N TYR A 5 -10.71 16.19 5.10
CA TYR A 5 -9.54 15.36 5.22
C TYR A 5 -9.56 14.24 4.19
N ASP A 6 -10.69 13.54 4.08
CA ASP A 6 -10.79 12.45 3.15
C ASP A 6 -10.68 12.93 1.72
N LYS A 7 -11.32 14.04 1.40
CA LYS A 7 -11.29 14.51 0.04
C LYS A 7 -9.93 14.99 -0.39
N GLU A 8 -9.18 15.56 0.53
CA GLU A 8 -7.91 16.11 0.17
C GLU A 8 -6.78 15.10 0.25
N LEU A 9 -6.89 14.16 1.16
CA LEU A 9 -5.79 13.23 1.40
C LEU A 9 -6.00 11.88 0.78
N ASN A 10 -7.25 11.54 0.47
CA ASN A 10 -7.54 10.23 -0.08
C ASN A 10 -8.09 10.37 -1.47
N THR A 11 -7.51 9.66 -2.39
CA THR A 11 -7.96 9.65 -3.77
C THR A 11 -8.36 8.23 -4.13
N LYS A 12 -9.49 8.11 -4.81
CA LYS A 12 -9.92 6.80 -5.24
C LYS A 12 -9.08 6.32 -6.39
N VAL A 13 -8.58 5.11 -6.25
CA VAL A 13 -7.75 4.50 -7.29
C VAL A 13 -8.35 3.16 -7.66
N SER A 14 -8.48 2.91 -8.94
CA SER A 14 -9.02 1.65 -9.43
C SER A 14 -8.05 1.03 -10.41
N PHE A 15 -7.79 -0.24 -10.24
CA PHE A 15 -6.95 -0.95 -11.18
C PHE A 15 -7.20 -2.45 -11.02
N LEU A 16 -6.77 -3.20 -12.02
CA LEU A 16 -6.98 -4.64 -12.01
C LEU A 16 -5.85 -5.32 -11.26
N PHE A 17 -6.22 -6.26 -10.43
CA PHE A 17 -5.25 -7.04 -9.68
C PHE A 17 -5.24 -8.46 -10.20
N PRO A 18 -4.10 -9.09 -10.26
CA PRO A 18 -4.09 -10.53 -10.60
C PRO A 18 -4.91 -11.31 -9.59
N LYS A 19 -5.68 -12.24 -10.09
CA LYS A 19 -6.58 -13.00 -9.25
C LYS A 19 -5.86 -13.70 -8.12
N VAL A 20 -4.69 -14.23 -8.42
CA VAL A 20 -3.92 -14.97 -7.44
C VAL A 20 -3.51 -14.07 -6.27
N LEU A 21 -3.18 -12.82 -6.54
CA LEU A 21 -2.82 -11.90 -5.49
C LEU A 21 -4.02 -11.49 -4.66
N THR A 22 -5.16 -11.30 -5.31
CA THR A 22 -6.39 -10.98 -4.58
C THR A 22 -6.74 -12.11 -3.61
N GLU A 23 -6.61 -13.33 -4.06
CA GLU A 23 -6.92 -14.47 -3.21
C GLU A 23 -5.98 -14.56 -2.03
N ARG A 24 -4.71 -14.28 -2.25
CA ARG A 24 -3.75 -14.29 -1.15
C ARG A 24 -4.04 -13.19 -0.15
N MET A 25 -4.44 -12.02 -0.63
CA MET A 25 -4.81 -10.94 0.26
C MET A 25 -6.01 -11.29 1.10
N ASP A 26 -7.02 -11.90 0.48
CA ASP A 26 -8.21 -12.30 1.21
C ASP A 26 -7.89 -13.31 2.30
N GLU A 27 -7.08 -14.27 1.97
CA GLU A 27 -6.70 -15.29 2.93
C GLU A 27 -5.95 -14.69 4.11
N LEU A 28 -5.00 -13.81 3.83
CA LEU A 28 -4.23 -13.19 4.89
C LEU A 28 -5.09 -12.26 5.74
N SER A 29 -5.98 -11.51 5.12
CA SER A 29 -6.81 -10.60 5.89
C SER A 29 -7.67 -11.34 6.89
N VAL A 30 -8.16 -12.51 6.51
CA VAL A 30 -8.92 -13.33 7.45
C VAL A 30 -8.04 -13.83 8.57
N ARG A 31 -6.84 -14.29 8.24
CA ARG A 31 -5.96 -14.86 9.25
C ARG A 31 -5.49 -13.85 10.27
N ILE A 32 -5.16 -12.65 9.83
CA ILE A 32 -4.61 -11.67 10.75
C ILE A 32 -5.65 -10.69 11.27
N GLY A 33 -6.90 -10.82 10.80
CA GLY A 33 -7.97 -10.03 11.37
C GLY A 33 -8.01 -8.58 10.93
N VAL A 34 -7.54 -8.28 9.72
CA VAL A 34 -7.65 -6.92 9.18
C VAL A 34 -8.41 -6.98 7.88
N SER A 35 -8.98 -5.85 7.49
CA SER A 35 -9.73 -5.82 6.24
C SER A 35 -8.77 -5.83 5.06
N ARG A 36 -9.30 -6.24 3.89
CA ARG A 36 -8.48 -6.25 2.69
C ARG A 36 -7.99 -4.85 2.35
N SER A 37 -8.84 -3.85 2.54
CA SER A 37 -8.44 -2.47 2.27
C SER A 37 -7.30 -2.03 3.17
N GLN A 38 -7.37 -2.39 4.44
CA GLN A 38 -6.29 -2.06 5.36
C GLN A 38 -5.01 -2.77 5.00
N LEU A 39 -5.12 -4.04 4.64
CA LEU A 39 -3.95 -4.81 4.26
C LEU A 39 -3.30 -4.21 3.04
N LEU A 40 -4.11 -3.87 2.03
CA LEU A 40 -3.59 -3.30 0.81
C LEU A 40 -2.92 -1.95 1.07
N ARG A 41 -3.57 -1.12 1.86
CA ARG A 41 -3.03 0.21 2.15
C ARG A 41 -1.69 0.12 2.88
N LYS A 42 -1.64 -0.75 3.88
CA LYS A 42 -0.42 -0.90 4.64
C LYS A 42 0.70 -1.48 3.79
N SER A 43 0.39 -2.48 3.00
CA SER A 43 1.39 -3.10 2.15
C SER A 43 1.94 -2.12 1.14
N THR A 44 1.06 -1.32 0.54
CA THR A 44 1.49 -0.32 -0.43
C THR A 44 2.40 0.69 0.24
N GLN A 45 2.02 1.16 1.41
CA GLN A 45 2.81 2.15 2.11
C GLN A 45 4.20 1.61 2.45
N GLU A 46 4.26 0.40 2.92
CA GLU A 46 5.54 -0.18 3.29
C GLU A 46 6.42 -0.45 2.10
N TYR A 47 5.81 -0.89 0.99
CA TYR A 47 6.59 -1.13 -0.20
C TYR A 47 7.13 0.17 -0.77
N LEU A 48 6.34 1.23 -0.75
CA LEU A 48 6.80 2.53 -1.20
C LEU A 48 7.93 3.03 -0.32
N ASN A 49 7.82 2.85 0.99
CA ASN A 49 8.90 3.22 1.88
C ASN A 49 10.18 2.46 1.56
N PHE A 50 10.03 1.18 1.29
CA PHE A 50 11.18 0.38 0.92
C PHE A 50 11.83 0.89 -0.36
N LEU A 51 11.03 1.18 -1.37
CA LEU A 51 11.58 1.67 -2.63
C LEU A 51 12.24 3.03 -2.47
N GLU A 52 11.64 3.89 -1.67
CA GLU A 52 12.21 5.21 -1.45
C GLU A 52 13.54 5.11 -0.75
N ASN A 53 13.66 4.21 0.20
CA ASN A 53 14.93 4.01 0.88
C ASN A 53 15.98 3.49 -0.07
N GLU A 54 15.61 2.56 -0.93
CA GLU A 54 16.54 2.04 -1.91
C GLU A 54 16.98 3.12 -2.90
N TYR A 55 16.03 3.93 -3.32
CA TYR A 55 16.32 4.98 -4.25
C TYR A 55 17.27 6.01 -3.64
N GLN A 56 17.00 6.41 -2.42
CA GLN A 56 17.86 7.37 -1.75
C GLN A 56 19.23 6.83 -1.49
N ARG A 57 19.31 5.58 -1.11
CA ARG A 57 20.61 4.97 -0.85
C ARG A 57 21.45 4.96 -2.11
N ASN A 58 20.83 4.63 -3.24
CA ASN A 58 21.56 4.59 -4.49
C ASN A 58 21.95 5.98 -4.96
N ASN A 59 21.14 6.97 -4.66
CA ASN A 59 21.40 8.31 -5.14
C ASN A 59 22.34 9.10 -4.25
N THR A 60 22.45 8.74 -2.99
CA THR A 60 23.32 9.46 -2.08
C THR A 60 24.68 8.83 -1.98
N GLN A 61 24.91 7.74 -2.64
CA GLN A 61 26.18 7.11 -2.61
C GLN A 61 27.20 7.97 -3.29
N PRO A 62 28.34 8.16 -2.70
CA PRO A 62 29.38 8.92 -3.37
C PRO A 62 29.86 8.16 -4.57
N VAL A 63 30.15 8.86 -5.57
CA VAL A 63 30.54 8.22 -6.82
C VAL A 63 32.00 8.03 -6.92
#